data_722f0c4181374487170dddb5e3981b7e
#
_entry.id   722f0c4181374487170dddb5e3981b7e
#
_cell.length_a   1.000
_cell.length_b   1.000
_cell.length_c   1.000
_cell.angle_alpha   90.00
_cell.angle_beta   90.00
_cell.angle_gamma   90.00
#
_symmetry.space_group_name_H-M   'P 1'
#
loop_
_entity.id
_entity.type
_entity.pdbx_description
1 polymer ?
#
loop_
_entity_poly.entity_id
_entity_poly.type
_entity_poly.pdbx_seq_one_letter_code
_entity_poly.pdbx_strand_id
1 'polypeptide(L)'
;HPDKHCITICESDPNLMYIGCDGGVYKSTSAVSKFPFPEFSVKNRGYNVTQMYSVAAAITGEVMGGAQDNGTSYINFLGNTPKAAKMVIGGDGIYAEISHIDPRIFFGGIYFGQVLRSGNYGSSFDGFYDIKIDPQGHTQPSRCGGQKDQNAPFITPFYLTETRNAANAISTALFTADRDYTYNETVNVPSNTAKYPISTPLSTILSGPNDTLRKGDTFSVADPIRSRVLVTSNCGPWITSDALNLSIIPRWYRLVNTMSGTAYSYAATRDGDNLYVGTSGGRVYKFPNLNARCD
;
A
#
# COMPACT_ATOMS: atom_id res chain seq x y z
N HIS A 1 -10.73 -23.67 7.54
CA HIS A 1 -10.26 -22.53 8.32
C HIS A 1 -9.84 -22.97 9.74
N PRO A 2 -8.76 -22.49 10.33
CA PRO A 2 -8.25 -22.98 11.62
C PRO A 2 -9.14 -22.59 12.80
N ASP A 3 -9.65 -21.38 12.88
CA ASP A 3 -10.31 -20.83 14.06
C ASP A 3 -11.81 -21.16 14.07
N LYS A 4 -12.18 -22.16 14.84
CA LYS A 4 -13.55 -22.66 14.95
C LYS A 4 -14.20 -22.16 16.23
N HIS A 5 -15.38 -21.53 16.10
CA HIS A 5 -16.08 -20.88 17.20
C HIS A 5 -17.30 -21.67 17.69
N CYS A 6 -17.94 -22.43 16.81
CA CYS A 6 -19.08 -23.24 17.20
C CYS A 6 -19.18 -24.53 16.38
N ILE A 7 -19.72 -25.58 17.00
CA ILE A 7 -20.01 -26.85 16.36
C ILE A 7 -21.43 -27.25 16.76
N THR A 8 -22.24 -27.62 15.77
CA THR A 8 -23.61 -28.12 15.98
C THR A 8 -23.78 -29.44 15.23
N ILE A 9 -24.26 -30.46 15.93
CA ILE A 9 -24.57 -31.77 15.38
C ILE A 9 -26.09 -31.93 15.37
N CYS A 10 -26.64 -32.45 14.28
CA CYS A 10 -28.08 -32.73 14.18
C CYS A 10 -28.44 -33.92 15.05
N GLU A 11 -29.41 -33.77 15.95
CA GLU A 11 -29.85 -34.83 16.87
C GLU A 11 -30.38 -36.05 16.12
N SER A 12 -31.07 -35.86 15.02
CA SER A 12 -31.67 -36.94 14.21
C SER A 12 -30.72 -37.59 13.23
N ASP A 13 -29.55 -36.96 12.94
CA ASP A 13 -28.50 -37.49 12.03
C ASP A 13 -27.12 -37.10 12.54
N PRO A 14 -26.41 -38.00 13.25
CA PRO A 14 -25.11 -37.69 13.80
C PRO A 14 -24.01 -37.50 12.74
N ASN A 15 -24.25 -37.86 11.47
CA ASN A 15 -23.34 -37.54 10.37
C ASN A 15 -23.48 -36.08 9.92
N LEU A 16 -24.60 -35.42 10.23
CA LEU A 16 -24.86 -34.05 9.86
C LEU A 16 -24.31 -33.09 10.93
N MET A 17 -23.23 -32.40 10.57
CA MET A 17 -22.55 -31.43 11.44
C MET A 17 -22.31 -30.11 10.73
N TYR A 18 -22.46 -29.02 11.47
CA TYR A 18 -22.10 -27.68 11.04
C TYR A 18 -21.02 -27.13 11.93
N ILE A 19 -20.07 -26.41 11.31
CA ILE A 19 -18.99 -25.69 12.00
C ILE A 19 -19.03 -24.23 11.55
N GLY A 20 -19.10 -23.30 12.51
CA GLY A 20 -18.89 -21.87 12.31
C GLY A 20 -17.44 -21.51 12.64
N CYS A 21 -16.79 -20.75 11.78
CA CYS A 21 -15.45 -20.26 11.94
C CYS A 21 -15.29 -18.90 11.24
N ASP A 22 -14.12 -18.23 11.34
CA ASP A 22 -13.85 -16.94 10.70
C ASP A 22 -13.99 -16.98 9.17
N GLY A 23 -13.76 -18.14 8.56
CA GLY A 23 -14.01 -18.38 7.13
C GLY A 23 -15.47 -18.67 6.77
N GLY A 24 -16.42 -18.60 7.74
CA GLY A 24 -17.85 -18.82 7.53
C GLY A 24 -18.38 -20.15 8.05
N VAL A 25 -19.38 -20.71 7.37
CA VAL A 25 -20.09 -21.92 7.79
C VAL A 25 -19.72 -23.10 6.90
N TYR A 26 -19.38 -24.21 7.55
CA TYR A 26 -19.04 -25.48 6.90
C TYR A 26 -20.00 -26.57 7.34
N LYS A 27 -20.32 -27.48 6.42
CA LYS A 27 -21.22 -28.61 6.65
C LYS A 27 -20.51 -29.92 6.35
N SER A 28 -20.64 -30.89 7.21
CA SER A 28 -20.34 -32.29 6.96
C SER A 28 -21.61 -33.12 6.95
N THR A 29 -21.65 -34.15 6.10
CA THR A 29 -22.63 -35.24 6.10
C THR A 29 -21.99 -36.59 6.37
N SER A 30 -20.79 -36.59 6.90
CA SER A 30 -19.97 -37.78 7.17
C SER A 30 -19.25 -37.69 8.53
N ALA A 31 -19.78 -36.92 9.47
CA ALA A 31 -19.11 -36.62 10.72
C ALA A 31 -18.72 -37.87 11.53
N VAL A 32 -19.60 -38.85 11.57
CA VAL A 32 -19.34 -40.15 12.25
C VAL A 32 -18.78 -41.17 11.29
N SER A 33 -19.37 -41.33 10.10
CA SER A 33 -19.02 -42.37 9.15
C SER A 33 -17.59 -42.26 8.58
N LYS A 34 -17.01 -41.07 8.61
CA LYS A 34 -15.61 -40.81 8.22
C LYS A 34 -14.72 -40.29 9.36
N PHE A 35 -15.09 -40.60 10.60
CA PHE A 35 -14.21 -40.26 11.72
C PHE A 35 -12.85 -41.02 11.62
N PRO A 36 -11.70 -40.39 11.90
CA PRO A 36 -11.50 -39.02 12.42
C PRO A 36 -11.35 -37.93 11.35
N PHE A 37 -11.59 -38.21 10.07
CA PHE A 37 -11.38 -37.27 8.97
C PHE A 37 -12.70 -37.03 8.18
N PRO A 38 -13.71 -36.35 8.77
CA PRO A 38 -14.95 -36.02 8.08
C PRO A 38 -14.69 -35.03 6.94
N GLU A 39 -15.45 -35.16 5.86
CA GLU A 39 -15.41 -34.22 4.75
C GLU A 39 -16.32 -33.03 5.01
N PHE A 40 -15.84 -31.83 4.66
CA PHE A 40 -16.58 -30.59 4.82
C PHE A 40 -16.82 -29.89 3.49
N SER A 41 -18.01 -29.32 3.33
CA SER A 41 -18.38 -28.43 2.24
C SER A 41 -18.70 -27.05 2.76
N VAL A 42 -18.22 -25.99 2.07
CA VAL A 42 -18.51 -24.59 2.39
C VAL A 42 -20.00 -24.29 2.17
N LYS A 43 -20.63 -23.57 3.09
CA LYS A 43 -22.05 -23.17 3.06
C LYS A 43 -22.24 -21.64 3.13
N ASN A 44 -21.29 -20.89 2.58
CA ASN A 44 -21.30 -19.42 2.60
C ASN A 44 -22.14 -18.79 1.47
N ARG A 45 -22.79 -19.59 0.61
CA ARG A 45 -23.60 -19.03 -0.49
C ARG A 45 -24.74 -18.18 0.07
N GLY A 46 -24.76 -16.91 -0.32
CA GLY A 46 -25.71 -15.93 0.20
C GLY A 46 -25.30 -15.29 1.54
N TYR A 47 -24.24 -15.77 2.17
CA TYR A 47 -23.63 -15.15 3.35
C TYR A 47 -22.52 -14.19 2.90
N ASN A 48 -22.92 -12.98 2.51
CA ASN A 48 -22.02 -11.98 1.92
C ASN A 48 -21.57 -11.00 3.00
N VAL A 49 -20.83 -11.48 3.99
CA VAL A 49 -20.31 -10.66 5.10
C VAL A 49 -18.79 -10.75 5.11
N THR A 50 -18.13 -9.59 4.99
CA THR A 50 -16.70 -9.45 5.17
C THR A 50 -16.43 -8.14 5.89
N GLN A 51 -15.71 -8.19 7.00
CA GLN A 51 -15.25 -7.01 7.71
C GLN A 51 -13.84 -6.66 7.23
N MET A 52 -13.70 -5.47 6.63
CA MET A 52 -12.42 -4.97 6.15
C MET A 52 -11.77 -4.05 7.19
N TYR A 53 -10.46 -4.17 7.39
CA TYR A 53 -9.67 -3.19 8.13
C TYR A 53 -9.43 -1.93 7.33
N SER A 54 -9.20 -2.08 6.04
CA SER A 54 -9.06 -0.95 5.11
C SER A 54 -9.52 -1.33 3.71
N VAL A 55 -9.84 -0.31 2.92
CA VAL A 55 -10.17 -0.45 1.50
C VAL A 55 -9.45 0.64 0.73
N ALA A 56 -8.81 0.27 -0.38
CA ALA A 56 -8.21 1.18 -1.34
C ALA A 56 -8.87 1.04 -2.70
N ALA A 57 -9.02 2.15 -3.41
CA ALA A 57 -9.60 2.18 -4.75
C ALA A 57 -8.70 2.95 -5.72
N ALA A 58 -8.44 2.37 -6.89
CA ALA A 58 -7.77 3.04 -7.99
C ALA A 58 -8.75 3.88 -8.81
N ILE A 59 -8.25 4.93 -9.46
CA ILE A 59 -9.03 5.73 -10.43
C ILE A 59 -9.45 4.91 -11.66
N THR A 60 -8.79 3.81 -11.90
CA THR A 60 -9.01 2.85 -12.98
C THR A 60 -10.05 1.79 -12.64
N GLY A 61 -10.64 1.84 -11.44
CA GLY A 61 -11.77 0.97 -11.03
C GLY A 61 -11.38 -0.30 -10.29
N GLU A 62 -10.10 -0.51 -9.98
CA GLU A 62 -9.67 -1.57 -9.09
C GLU A 62 -9.93 -1.19 -7.64
N VAL A 63 -10.36 -2.18 -6.85
CA VAL A 63 -10.56 -2.05 -5.41
C VAL A 63 -9.87 -3.21 -4.70
N MET A 64 -9.20 -2.90 -3.59
CA MET A 64 -8.55 -3.88 -2.75
C MET A 64 -8.90 -3.63 -1.29
N GLY A 65 -9.07 -4.70 -0.51
CA GLY A 65 -9.37 -4.58 0.91
C GLY A 65 -8.81 -5.73 1.72
N GLY A 66 -8.24 -5.40 2.87
CA GLY A 66 -7.68 -6.37 3.81
C GLY A 66 -8.69 -6.76 4.88
N ALA A 67 -8.83 -8.06 5.15
CA ALA A 67 -9.69 -8.63 6.18
C ALA A 67 -8.92 -9.67 7.00
N GLN A 68 -9.00 -9.55 8.32
CA GLN A 68 -8.41 -10.57 9.20
C GLN A 68 -8.94 -11.95 8.86
N ASP A 69 -8.11 -12.96 8.93
CA ASP A 69 -8.40 -14.38 8.65
C ASP A 69 -8.82 -14.70 7.21
N ASN A 70 -9.14 -13.68 6.40
CA ASN A 70 -9.65 -13.82 5.03
C ASN A 70 -8.72 -13.19 3.97
N GLY A 71 -7.53 -12.76 4.38
CA GLY A 71 -6.52 -12.22 3.48
C GLY A 71 -6.88 -10.87 2.88
N THR A 72 -6.16 -10.47 1.84
CA THR A 72 -6.48 -9.27 1.07
C THR A 72 -7.18 -9.66 -0.23
N SER A 73 -8.37 -9.14 -0.40
CA SER A 73 -9.22 -9.35 -1.58
C SER A 73 -9.07 -8.20 -2.57
N TYR A 74 -9.13 -8.55 -3.85
CA TYR A 74 -9.07 -7.64 -4.99
C TYR A 74 -10.27 -7.85 -5.90
N ILE A 75 -10.83 -6.76 -6.41
CA ILE A 75 -11.87 -6.78 -7.43
C ILE A 75 -11.61 -5.65 -8.44
N ASN A 76 -11.84 -5.93 -9.71
CA ASN A 76 -11.80 -4.93 -10.77
C ASN A 76 -13.23 -4.66 -11.24
N PHE A 77 -13.71 -3.43 -11.06
CA PHE A 77 -15.04 -2.98 -11.46
C PHE A 77 -15.13 -2.51 -12.91
N LEU A 78 -14.03 -2.52 -13.67
CA LEU A 78 -14.06 -2.19 -15.09
C LEU A 78 -14.86 -3.24 -15.87
N GLY A 79 -15.87 -2.76 -16.59
CA GLY A 79 -16.80 -3.55 -17.37
C GLY A 79 -18.14 -3.82 -16.68
N ASN A 80 -19.14 -4.21 -17.48
CA ASN A 80 -20.53 -4.30 -17.03
C ASN A 80 -20.88 -5.59 -16.28
N THR A 81 -19.94 -6.46 -16.00
CA THR A 81 -20.20 -7.75 -15.34
C THR A 81 -19.67 -7.68 -13.89
N PRO A 82 -20.51 -7.94 -12.89
CA PRO A 82 -20.04 -8.12 -11.52
C PRO A 82 -18.98 -9.21 -11.47
N LYS A 83 -17.80 -8.88 -11.01
CA LYS A 83 -16.70 -9.85 -10.88
C LYS A 83 -16.62 -10.31 -9.42
N ALA A 84 -16.35 -11.57 -9.23
CA ALA A 84 -16.06 -12.09 -7.90
C ALA A 84 -14.74 -11.49 -7.39
N ALA A 85 -14.69 -11.16 -6.11
CA ALA A 85 -13.45 -10.78 -5.46
C ALA A 85 -12.48 -11.97 -5.48
N LYS A 86 -11.21 -11.69 -5.75
CA LYS A 86 -10.13 -12.67 -5.72
C LYS A 86 -9.20 -12.37 -4.55
N MET A 87 -8.91 -13.35 -3.71
CA MET A 87 -7.87 -13.22 -2.72
C MET A 87 -6.50 -13.17 -3.43
N VAL A 88 -5.74 -12.10 -3.18
CA VAL A 88 -4.43 -11.86 -3.81
C VAL A 88 -3.27 -11.95 -2.83
N ILE A 89 -3.55 -11.77 -1.54
CA ILE A 89 -2.59 -11.99 -0.45
C ILE A 89 -3.30 -12.85 0.59
N GLY A 90 -2.66 -13.94 1.01
CA GLY A 90 -3.16 -14.81 2.08
C GLY A 90 -2.79 -14.30 3.48
N GLY A 91 -3.24 -15.02 4.51
CA GLY A 91 -3.03 -14.66 5.91
C GLY A 91 -4.05 -13.65 6.41
N ASP A 92 -3.65 -12.80 7.36
CA ASP A 92 -4.47 -11.71 7.87
C ASP A 92 -4.26 -10.46 7.01
N GLY A 93 -5.19 -10.21 6.11
CA GLY A 93 -5.20 -8.95 5.35
C GLY A 93 -5.52 -7.78 6.28
N ILE A 94 -4.69 -6.74 6.26
CA ILE A 94 -4.86 -5.60 7.18
C ILE A 94 -5.13 -4.33 6.38
N TYR A 95 -4.09 -3.63 5.98
CA TYR A 95 -4.22 -2.39 5.22
C TYR A 95 -3.98 -2.64 3.74
N ALA A 96 -4.58 -1.81 2.92
CA ALA A 96 -4.40 -1.80 1.47
C ALA A 96 -4.30 -0.36 0.97
N GLU A 97 -3.42 -0.12 0.00
CA GLU A 97 -3.24 1.18 -0.67
C GLU A 97 -2.96 0.95 -2.16
N ILE A 98 -3.40 1.88 -2.99
CA ILE A 98 -3.18 1.86 -4.44
C ILE A 98 -2.62 3.21 -4.86
N SER A 99 -1.52 3.23 -5.61
CA SER A 99 -0.92 4.46 -6.09
C SER A 99 -1.79 5.15 -7.14
N HIS A 100 -1.96 6.46 -6.97
CA HIS A 100 -2.60 7.34 -7.95
C HIS A 100 -1.59 7.97 -8.93
N ILE A 101 -0.30 7.82 -8.65
CA ILE A 101 0.80 8.29 -9.51
C ILE A 101 1.18 7.19 -10.50
N ASP A 102 1.39 5.96 -10.01
CA ASP A 102 1.60 4.79 -10.85
C ASP A 102 0.50 3.75 -10.58
N PRO A 103 -0.56 3.69 -11.40
CA PRO A 103 -1.71 2.83 -11.15
C PRO A 103 -1.40 1.32 -11.24
N ARG A 104 -0.17 0.94 -11.61
CA ARG A 104 0.29 -0.45 -11.57
C ARG A 104 0.66 -0.89 -10.17
N ILE A 105 0.94 0.06 -9.26
CA ILE A 105 1.53 -0.22 -7.95
C ILE A 105 0.46 -0.26 -6.87
N PHE A 106 0.36 -1.43 -6.26
CA PHE A 106 -0.56 -1.75 -5.17
C PHE A 106 0.25 -2.20 -3.94
N PHE A 107 -0.26 -1.88 -2.76
CA PHE A 107 0.32 -2.29 -1.49
C PHE A 107 -0.71 -3.03 -0.66
N GLY A 108 -0.32 -4.14 -0.06
CA GLY A 108 -1.15 -4.90 0.88
C GLY A 108 -0.36 -5.27 2.13
N GLY A 109 -0.97 -5.08 3.29
CA GLY A 109 -0.40 -5.43 4.58
C GLY A 109 -0.85 -6.80 5.06
N ILE A 110 0.08 -7.50 5.70
CA ILE A 110 -0.17 -8.64 6.56
C ILE A 110 0.18 -8.20 8.00
N TYR A 111 0.02 -9.06 8.99
CA TYR A 111 0.35 -8.74 10.38
C TYR A 111 1.83 -8.36 10.59
N PHE A 112 2.13 -7.70 11.71
CA PHE A 112 3.47 -7.37 12.22
C PHE A 112 4.36 -6.59 11.24
N GLY A 113 3.78 -5.63 10.52
CA GLY A 113 4.53 -4.71 9.66
C GLY A 113 4.96 -5.26 8.31
N GLN A 114 4.44 -6.40 7.92
CA GLN A 114 4.72 -6.95 6.59
C GLN A 114 3.85 -6.23 5.55
N VAL A 115 4.48 -5.40 4.74
CA VAL A 115 3.84 -4.72 3.62
C VAL A 115 4.39 -5.31 2.32
N LEU A 116 3.51 -5.79 1.48
CA LEU A 116 3.79 -6.36 0.17
C LEU A 116 3.47 -5.34 -0.92
N ARG A 117 4.19 -5.42 -2.03
CA ARG A 117 4.05 -4.52 -3.17
C ARG A 117 3.79 -5.30 -4.46
N SER A 118 2.85 -4.83 -5.26
CA SER A 118 2.61 -5.30 -6.63
C SER A 118 3.00 -4.21 -7.60
N GLY A 119 3.61 -4.57 -8.72
CA GLY A 119 3.92 -3.70 -9.85
C GLY A 119 3.08 -3.99 -11.10
N ASN A 120 2.02 -4.79 -10.99
CA ASN A 120 1.22 -5.28 -12.10
C ASN A 120 -0.29 -5.27 -11.81
N TYR A 121 -0.78 -4.15 -11.27
CA TYR A 121 -2.21 -3.94 -10.97
C TYR A 121 -2.79 -4.96 -9.98
N GLY A 122 -2.02 -5.36 -8.97
CA GLY A 122 -2.45 -6.32 -7.96
C GLY A 122 -2.60 -7.76 -8.45
N SER A 123 -2.12 -8.08 -9.66
CA SER A 123 -2.19 -9.44 -10.20
C SER A 123 -1.28 -10.42 -9.48
N SER A 124 -0.13 -9.96 -9.03
CA SER A 124 0.78 -10.66 -8.11
C SER A 124 1.44 -9.68 -7.17
N PHE A 125 1.83 -10.16 -5.99
CA PHE A 125 2.60 -9.41 -5.02
C PHE A 125 3.95 -10.09 -4.87
N ASP A 126 5.01 -9.31 -5.02
CA ASP A 126 6.36 -9.80 -4.79
C ASP A 126 6.54 -10.11 -3.31
N GLY A 127 7.26 -11.19 -3.04
CA GLY A 127 7.36 -11.79 -1.72
C GLY A 127 7.82 -10.82 -0.65
N PHE A 128 7.71 -11.24 0.59
CA PHE A 128 7.93 -10.60 1.90
C PHE A 128 9.12 -9.62 2.06
N TYR A 129 9.85 -9.32 1.00
CA TYR A 129 11.14 -8.64 1.06
C TYR A 129 11.20 -7.29 0.37
N ASP A 130 10.18 -6.93 -0.41
CA ASP A 130 10.21 -5.70 -1.23
C ASP A 130 10.05 -4.41 -0.42
N ILE A 131 9.23 -4.44 0.64
CA ILE A 131 9.15 -3.34 1.60
C ILE A 131 9.46 -3.91 2.98
N LYS A 132 10.73 -3.95 3.34
CA LYS A 132 11.13 -4.22 4.73
C LYS A 132 11.10 -2.93 5.51
N ILE A 133 10.51 -2.98 6.71
CA ILE A 133 10.71 -1.94 7.72
C ILE A 133 12.11 -2.13 8.32
N ASP A 134 13.12 -2.00 7.49
CA ASP A 134 14.50 -1.95 7.94
C ASP A 134 15.23 -0.85 7.17
N PRO A 135 15.27 0.34 7.73
CA PRO A 135 15.75 1.52 7.03
C PRO A 135 17.25 1.52 6.74
N GLN A 136 18.00 0.56 7.21
CA GLN A 136 19.46 0.57 7.10
C GLN A 136 20.04 -0.80 6.74
N GLY A 137 19.24 -1.74 6.26
CA GLY A 137 19.70 -3.13 6.06
C GLY A 137 19.99 -3.84 7.39
N HIS A 138 19.51 -3.29 8.49
CA HIS A 138 19.71 -3.87 9.80
C HIS A 138 18.57 -4.84 10.11
N THR A 139 18.82 -6.11 9.91
CA THR A 139 17.95 -7.23 10.30
C THR A 139 17.79 -7.37 11.84
N GLN A 140 17.91 -6.28 12.60
CA GLN A 140 17.93 -6.35 14.07
C GLN A 140 16.63 -5.82 14.69
N PRO A 141 15.69 -6.73 15.01
CA PRO A 141 14.49 -6.45 15.79
C PRO A 141 14.77 -5.92 17.19
N SER A 142 15.93 -6.26 17.75
CA SER A 142 16.33 -5.94 19.10
C SER A 142 16.41 -4.45 19.45
N ARG A 143 16.45 -3.57 18.44
CA ARG A 143 16.49 -2.12 18.67
C ARG A 143 15.14 -1.49 19.00
N CYS A 144 14.02 -2.20 18.70
CA CYS A 144 12.69 -1.71 19.02
C CYS A 144 12.07 -2.35 20.26
N GLY A 145 12.82 -3.15 21.01
CA GLY A 145 12.35 -3.75 22.26
C GLY A 145 11.36 -4.90 22.10
N GLY A 146 11.18 -5.44 20.90
CA GLY A 146 10.29 -6.55 20.60
C GLY A 146 11.02 -7.85 20.26
N GLN A 147 10.31 -8.96 20.27
CA GLN A 147 10.80 -10.23 19.76
C GLN A 147 10.99 -10.14 18.23
N LYS A 148 11.85 -11.02 17.69
CA LYS A 148 12.34 -11.02 16.30
C LYS A 148 11.26 -10.89 15.22
N ASP A 149 10.04 -11.32 15.52
CA ASP A 149 8.91 -11.34 14.58
C ASP A 149 7.82 -10.30 14.89
N GLN A 150 8.06 -9.37 15.84
CA GLN A 150 7.07 -8.41 16.34
C GLN A 150 7.62 -6.97 16.39
N ASN A 151 8.26 -6.53 15.32
CA ASN A 151 8.75 -5.14 15.22
C ASN A 151 7.64 -4.10 15.07
N ALA A 152 6.43 -4.53 14.80
CA ALA A 152 5.24 -3.73 14.63
C ALA A 152 4.03 -4.40 15.30
N PRO A 153 2.96 -3.67 15.63
CA PRO A 153 1.75 -4.26 16.16
C PRO A 153 1.14 -5.27 15.18
N PHE A 154 0.32 -6.21 15.68
CA PHE A 154 -0.38 -7.17 14.84
C PHE A 154 -1.15 -6.45 13.71
N ILE A 155 -2.02 -5.53 14.04
CA ILE A 155 -2.62 -4.62 13.08
C ILE A 155 -1.64 -3.47 12.87
N THR A 156 -0.90 -3.51 11.76
CA THR A 156 0.09 -2.50 11.40
C THR A 156 -0.51 -1.52 10.39
N PRO A 157 -0.87 -0.32 10.79
CA PRO A 157 -1.25 0.71 9.84
C PRO A 157 -0.08 1.10 8.95
N PHE A 158 -0.35 1.20 7.66
CA PHE A 158 0.51 1.91 6.73
C PHE A 158 -0.33 2.90 5.92
N TYR A 159 0.30 3.87 5.31
CA TYR A 159 -0.39 4.96 4.63
C TYR A 159 0.43 5.41 3.43
N LEU A 160 -0.21 5.48 2.28
CA LEU A 160 0.34 6.05 1.06
C LEU A 160 -0.10 7.51 0.95
N THR A 161 0.85 8.43 0.93
CA THR A 161 0.58 9.84 0.63
C THR A 161 1.22 10.23 -0.70
N GLU A 162 0.40 10.79 -1.58
CA GLU A 162 0.83 11.19 -2.92
C GLU A 162 0.34 12.59 -3.25
N THR A 163 1.21 13.37 -3.88
CA THR A 163 0.85 14.69 -4.39
C THR A 163 1.51 14.97 -5.73
N ARG A 164 0.83 15.73 -6.56
CA ARG A 164 1.35 16.26 -7.83
C ARG A 164 1.72 17.74 -7.72
N ASN A 165 1.53 18.33 -6.55
CA ASN A 165 1.76 19.76 -6.28
C ASN A 165 2.46 19.93 -4.95
N ALA A 166 3.62 19.28 -4.78
CA ALA A 166 4.40 19.39 -3.56
C ALA A 166 4.86 20.84 -3.36
N ALA A 167 4.38 21.48 -2.29
CA ALA A 167 4.88 22.77 -1.89
C ALA A 167 6.31 22.63 -1.33
N ASN A 168 7.14 23.66 -1.56
CA ASN A 168 8.52 23.71 -1.06
C ASN A 168 9.41 22.53 -1.52
N ALA A 169 9.06 21.88 -2.62
CA ALA A 169 9.89 20.85 -3.22
C ALA A 169 11.18 21.46 -3.77
N ILE A 170 12.32 20.91 -3.37
CA ILE A 170 13.64 21.37 -3.80
C ILE A 170 14.25 20.52 -4.91
N SER A 171 13.71 19.32 -5.16
CA SER A 171 14.21 18.45 -6.22
C SER A 171 13.79 18.95 -7.60
N THR A 172 14.62 18.62 -8.59
CA THR A 172 14.37 18.95 -10.00
C THR A 172 14.38 17.68 -10.85
N ALA A 173 13.56 17.69 -11.90
CA ALA A 173 13.56 16.67 -12.94
C ALA A 173 14.29 17.16 -14.17
N LEU A 174 15.10 16.30 -14.77
CA LEU A 174 15.90 16.60 -15.97
C LEU A 174 15.15 16.12 -17.22
N PHE A 175 15.10 16.98 -18.22
CA PHE A 175 14.67 16.65 -19.58
C PHE A 175 15.90 16.64 -20.52
N THR A 176 15.92 15.68 -21.43
CA THR A 176 16.87 15.64 -22.54
C THR A 176 16.08 15.56 -23.85
N ALA A 177 16.30 16.49 -24.74
CA ALA A 177 15.60 16.56 -26.01
C ALA A 177 15.98 15.37 -26.92
N ASP A 178 15.00 14.59 -27.36
CA ASP A 178 15.17 13.46 -28.30
C ASP A 178 15.07 13.90 -29.77
N ARG A 179 14.58 15.10 -30.01
CA ARG A 179 14.50 15.81 -31.30
C ARG A 179 14.63 17.33 -31.09
N ASP A 180 14.54 18.09 -32.17
CA ASP A 180 14.40 19.54 -32.07
C ASP A 180 12.95 19.92 -31.71
N TYR A 181 12.80 20.90 -30.82
CA TYR A 181 11.52 21.41 -30.32
C TYR A 181 11.48 22.92 -30.45
N THR A 182 10.30 23.45 -30.76
CA THR A 182 10.08 24.91 -30.92
C THR A 182 9.45 25.53 -29.66
N TYR A 183 9.53 26.86 -29.56
CA TYR A 183 9.06 27.65 -28.42
C TYR A 183 7.59 27.37 -28.01
N ASN A 184 6.70 27.08 -28.96
CA ASN A 184 5.28 26.88 -28.68
C ASN A 184 4.92 25.46 -28.31
N GLU A 185 5.88 24.53 -28.28
CA GLU A 185 5.62 23.15 -27.91
C GLU A 185 5.61 22.96 -26.37
N THR A 186 4.93 21.92 -25.96
CA THR A 186 4.94 21.43 -24.58
C THR A 186 5.56 20.05 -24.54
N VAL A 187 6.47 19.83 -23.62
CA VAL A 187 7.10 18.52 -23.39
C VAL A 187 6.68 17.93 -22.06
N ASN A 188 6.75 16.62 -21.96
CA ASN A 188 6.56 15.91 -20.69
C ASN A 188 7.92 15.57 -20.09
N VAL A 189 8.32 16.31 -19.06
CA VAL A 189 9.53 16.03 -18.29
C VAL A 189 9.23 14.87 -17.34
N PRO A 190 10.00 13.76 -17.39
CA PRO A 190 9.76 12.61 -16.51
C PRO A 190 10.18 12.94 -15.09
N SER A 191 9.23 12.99 -14.16
CA SER A 191 9.50 13.13 -12.73
C SER A 191 10.46 12.04 -12.23
N ASN A 192 11.22 12.33 -11.20
CA ASN A 192 11.99 11.32 -10.46
C ASN A 192 11.07 10.28 -9.79
N THR A 193 9.83 10.66 -9.48
CA THR A 193 8.82 9.79 -8.89
C THR A 193 8.07 9.02 -9.98
N ALA A 194 8.40 7.74 -10.15
CA ALA A 194 7.77 6.81 -11.10
C ALA A 194 7.70 7.31 -12.56
N LYS A 195 8.55 8.25 -12.94
CA LYS A 195 8.54 8.89 -14.27
C LYS A 195 7.22 9.57 -14.62
N TYR A 196 6.46 9.99 -13.63
CA TYR A 196 5.21 10.72 -13.84
C TYR A 196 5.46 11.98 -14.71
N PRO A 197 4.64 12.22 -15.73
CA PRO A 197 4.90 13.33 -16.66
C PRO A 197 4.61 14.70 -16.03
N ILE A 198 5.60 15.60 -16.08
CA ILE A 198 5.47 17.00 -15.72
C ILE A 198 5.32 17.77 -17.02
N SER A 199 4.09 18.24 -17.32
CA SER A 199 3.82 19.01 -18.53
C SER A 199 4.48 20.39 -18.44
N THR A 200 5.43 20.65 -19.34
CA THR A 200 6.26 21.86 -19.34
C THR A 200 6.17 22.58 -20.69
N PRO A 201 5.53 23.76 -20.76
CA PRO A 201 5.56 24.59 -21.94
C PRO A 201 6.98 25.11 -22.19
N LEU A 202 7.52 24.94 -23.40
CA LEU A 202 8.88 25.39 -23.73
C LEU A 202 8.99 26.93 -23.77
N SER A 203 7.89 27.64 -23.87
CA SER A 203 7.84 29.10 -23.68
C SER A 203 8.30 29.57 -22.28
N THR A 204 8.36 28.69 -21.31
CA THR A 204 8.88 28.98 -19.96
C THR A 204 10.38 28.68 -19.84
N ILE A 205 10.96 28.02 -20.81
CA ILE A 205 12.35 27.54 -20.83
C ILE A 205 13.19 28.31 -21.86
N LEU A 206 12.66 28.46 -23.07
CA LEU A 206 13.34 29.11 -24.18
C LEU A 206 13.24 30.64 -24.09
N SER A 207 14.25 31.34 -24.63
CA SER A 207 14.37 32.80 -24.51
C SER A 207 13.37 33.58 -25.32
N GLY A 208 12.78 32.99 -26.37
CA GLY A 208 11.79 33.62 -27.21
C GLY A 208 11.30 32.76 -28.39
N PRO A 209 10.33 33.30 -29.20
CA PRO A 209 9.66 32.52 -30.23
C PRO A 209 10.56 31.95 -31.34
N ASN A 210 11.75 32.52 -31.53
CA ASN A 210 12.72 32.08 -32.54
C ASN A 210 13.77 31.12 -31.97
N ASP A 211 13.68 30.81 -30.67
CA ASP A 211 14.61 29.90 -30.01
C ASP A 211 14.14 28.46 -30.19
N THR A 212 15.10 27.52 -30.17
CA THR A 212 14.86 26.11 -30.43
C THR A 212 15.66 25.28 -29.46
N LEU A 213 15.01 24.35 -28.78
CA LEU A 213 15.65 23.30 -28.02
C LEU A 213 16.11 22.21 -29.00
N ARG A 214 17.40 22.04 -29.18
CA ARG A 214 17.97 21.09 -30.13
C ARG A 214 18.04 19.70 -29.56
N LYS A 215 18.03 18.69 -30.41
CA LYS A 215 18.27 17.30 -30.01
C LYS A 215 19.56 17.18 -29.20
N GLY A 216 19.47 16.61 -28.01
CA GLY A 216 20.56 16.43 -27.05
C GLY A 216 20.69 17.57 -26.03
N ASP A 217 20.03 18.70 -26.24
CA ASP A 217 19.98 19.76 -25.22
C ASP A 217 19.21 19.31 -23.98
N THR A 218 19.59 19.88 -22.84
CA THR A 218 18.98 19.52 -21.54
C THR A 218 18.53 20.76 -20.78
N PHE A 219 17.46 20.59 -20.01
CA PHE A 219 17.05 21.56 -19.00
C PHE A 219 16.43 20.86 -17.80
N SER A 220 16.33 21.56 -16.67
CA SER A 220 15.71 21.05 -15.46
C SER A 220 14.52 21.89 -15.06
N VAL A 221 13.47 21.24 -14.55
CA VAL A 221 12.30 21.90 -13.96
C VAL A 221 12.10 21.44 -12.52
N ALA A 222 11.38 22.23 -11.73
CA ALA A 222 10.96 21.79 -10.41
C ALA A 222 10.14 20.50 -10.52
N ASP A 223 10.43 19.54 -9.66
CA ASP A 223 9.69 18.27 -9.59
C ASP A 223 8.69 18.30 -8.42
N PRO A 224 7.41 18.58 -8.65
CA PRO A 224 6.41 18.66 -7.60
C PRO A 224 5.76 17.31 -7.28
N ILE A 225 6.18 16.23 -7.92
CA ILE A 225 5.57 14.92 -7.78
C ILE A 225 6.19 14.18 -6.60
N ARG A 226 5.36 13.74 -5.65
CA ARG A 226 5.82 12.98 -4.49
C ARG A 226 4.92 11.79 -4.24
N SER A 227 5.55 10.69 -3.88
CA SER A 227 4.89 9.49 -3.34
C SER A 227 5.68 9.00 -2.15
N ARG A 228 5.02 8.79 -1.03
CA ARG A 228 5.64 8.31 0.20
C ARG A 228 4.77 7.28 0.86
N VAL A 229 5.39 6.20 1.32
CA VAL A 229 4.73 5.20 2.17
C VAL A 229 5.22 5.38 3.60
N LEU A 230 4.27 5.40 4.52
CA LEU A 230 4.52 5.42 5.95
C LEU A 230 4.08 4.09 6.55
N VAL A 231 4.86 3.57 7.48
CA VAL A 231 4.55 2.32 8.19
C VAL A 231 4.79 2.52 9.69
N THR A 232 3.90 1.95 10.49
CA THR A 232 4.08 1.90 11.95
C THR A 232 5.08 0.81 12.33
N SER A 233 5.93 1.10 13.29
CA SER A 233 6.68 0.10 14.05
C SER A 233 6.58 0.36 15.56
N ASN A 234 7.02 -0.60 16.37
CA ASN A 234 7.11 -0.42 17.83
C ASN A 234 8.11 0.68 18.24
N CYS A 235 8.98 1.10 17.33
CA CYS A 235 9.92 2.20 17.52
C CYS A 235 9.41 3.54 16.99
N GLY A 236 8.21 3.62 16.49
CA GLY A 236 7.64 4.82 15.87
C GLY A 236 7.44 4.68 14.36
N PRO A 237 6.94 5.73 13.70
CA PRO A 237 6.66 5.71 12.28
C PRO A 237 7.91 5.84 11.42
N TRP A 238 7.90 5.10 10.32
CA TRP A 238 8.92 5.12 9.27
C TRP A 238 8.33 5.60 7.96
N ILE A 239 9.14 6.25 7.13
CA ILE A 239 8.76 6.81 5.84
C ILE A 239 9.76 6.39 4.76
N THR A 240 9.26 6.13 3.55
CA THR A 240 10.08 5.97 2.34
C THR A 240 9.50 6.76 1.19
N SER A 241 10.37 7.36 0.38
CA SER A 241 10.03 7.95 -0.94
C SER A 241 10.34 7.00 -2.10
N ASP A 242 10.92 5.83 -1.82
CA ASP A 242 11.38 4.88 -2.85
C ASP A 242 10.32 3.83 -3.21
N ALA A 243 9.12 3.87 -2.60
CA ALA A 243 8.15 2.78 -2.69
C ALA A 243 7.62 2.49 -4.11
N LEU A 244 7.60 3.49 -5.00
CA LEU A 244 7.21 3.31 -6.40
C LEU A 244 8.37 2.85 -7.30
N ASN A 245 9.60 2.81 -6.82
CA ASN A 245 10.73 2.31 -7.59
C ASN A 245 10.88 0.80 -7.41
N LEU A 246 10.37 0.03 -8.37
CA LEU A 246 10.40 -1.43 -8.32
C LEU A 246 11.81 -2.03 -8.53
N SER A 247 12.79 -1.22 -8.94
CA SER A 247 14.15 -1.69 -9.24
C SER A 247 15.06 -1.71 -8.01
N ILE A 248 14.61 -1.18 -6.88
CA ILE A 248 15.40 -1.09 -5.65
C ILE A 248 14.62 -1.55 -4.43
N ILE A 249 15.35 -1.95 -3.39
CA ILE A 249 14.79 -2.10 -2.05
C ILE A 249 14.63 -0.70 -1.45
N PRO A 250 13.41 -0.29 -1.02
CA PRO A 250 13.18 1.04 -0.50
C PRO A 250 14.05 1.35 0.72
N ARG A 251 14.59 2.56 0.76
CA ARG A 251 15.28 3.08 1.95
C ARG A 251 14.25 3.68 2.89
N TRP A 252 14.33 3.32 4.15
CA TRP A 252 13.41 3.79 5.17
C TRP A 252 14.08 4.76 6.13
N TYR A 253 13.35 5.79 6.51
CA TYR A 253 13.78 6.80 7.46
C TYR A 253 12.82 6.85 8.64
N ARG A 254 13.36 6.85 9.84
CA ARG A 254 12.57 6.99 11.06
C ARG A 254 12.20 8.44 11.28
N LEU A 255 10.92 8.74 11.44
CA LEU A 255 10.45 10.12 11.61
C LEU A 255 10.75 10.69 12.99
N VAL A 256 10.75 9.86 14.03
CA VAL A 256 10.98 10.27 15.42
C VAL A 256 11.55 9.13 16.25
N ASN A 257 12.44 9.43 17.17
CA ASN A 257 13.08 8.43 18.03
C ASN A 257 12.23 7.98 19.20
N THR A 258 11.34 8.84 19.70
CA THR A 258 10.45 8.54 20.82
C THR A 258 9.06 9.10 20.56
N MET A 259 8.04 8.30 20.82
CA MET A 259 6.64 8.67 20.67
C MET A 259 5.83 8.10 21.84
N SER A 260 4.85 8.82 22.34
CA SER A 260 3.95 8.30 23.36
C SER A 260 2.86 7.45 22.71
N GLY A 261 2.93 6.16 22.92
CA GLY A 261 2.04 5.18 22.29
C GLY A 261 2.48 4.78 20.88
N THR A 262 1.76 3.83 20.31
CA THR A 262 1.97 3.32 18.95
C THR A 262 1.20 4.19 17.95
N ALA A 263 1.76 4.45 16.77
CA ALA A 263 1.07 5.14 15.70
C ALA A 263 -0.07 4.25 15.14
N TYR A 264 -1.29 4.80 15.06
CA TYR A 264 -2.47 4.08 14.58
C TYR A 264 -3.16 4.75 13.40
N SER A 265 -2.96 6.05 13.20
CA SER A 265 -3.60 6.78 12.12
C SER A 265 -2.65 7.80 11.53
N TYR A 266 -2.81 8.04 10.24
CA TYR A 266 -2.02 8.98 9.46
C TYR A 266 -2.92 9.87 8.64
N ALA A 267 -2.53 11.13 8.49
CA ALA A 267 -3.12 12.05 7.52
C ALA A 267 -2.05 13.02 7.03
N ALA A 268 -2.01 13.28 5.74
CA ALA A 268 -1.12 14.26 5.15
C ALA A 268 -1.92 15.44 4.57
N THR A 269 -1.31 16.61 4.53
CA THR A 269 -1.86 17.73 3.77
C THR A 269 -1.82 17.42 2.26
N ARG A 270 -2.70 18.06 1.50
CA ARG A 270 -2.83 17.81 0.05
C ARG A 270 -1.54 18.07 -0.74
N ASP A 271 -0.71 19.00 -0.26
CA ASP A 271 0.61 19.31 -0.82
C ASP A 271 1.72 18.35 -0.35
N GLY A 272 1.39 17.41 0.54
CA GLY A 272 2.31 16.42 1.09
C GLY A 272 3.36 16.99 2.05
N ASP A 273 3.27 18.26 2.45
CA ASP A 273 4.31 18.92 3.26
C ASP A 273 4.15 18.74 4.76
N ASN A 274 2.93 18.48 5.23
CA ASN A 274 2.67 18.20 6.65
C ASN A 274 2.05 16.82 6.81
N LEU A 275 2.57 16.07 7.78
CA LEU A 275 2.03 14.79 8.19
C LEU A 275 1.54 14.87 9.63
N TYR A 276 0.39 14.30 9.91
CA TYR A 276 -0.17 14.12 11.23
C TYR A 276 -0.25 12.63 11.56
N VAL A 277 0.16 12.28 12.78
CA VAL A 277 0.19 10.90 13.27
C VAL A 277 -0.54 10.83 14.60
N GLY A 278 -1.66 10.11 14.62
CA GLY A 278 -2.42 9.80 15.82
C GLY A 278 -1.89 8.54 16.50
N THR A 279 -1.83 8.52 17.84
CA THR A 279 -1.27 7.43 18.62
C THR A 279 -2.24 6.84 19.63
N SER A 280 -1.99 5.58 20.03
CA SER A 280 -2.71 4.89 21.11
C SER A 280 -2.58 5.62 22.48
N GLY A 281 -1.59 6.48 22.63
CA GLY A 281 -1.40 7.33 23.81
C GLY A 281 -2.28 8.59 23.83
N GLY A 282 -3.26 8.70 22.90
CA GLY A 282 -4.17 9.84 22.82
C GLY A 282 -3.51 11.14 22.35
N ARG A 283 -2.39 11.05 21.63
CA ARG A 283 -1.65 12.20 21.12
C ARG A 283 -1.67 12.26 19.61
N VAL A 284 -1.60 13.48 19.08
CA VAL A 284 -1.38 13.75 17.66
C VAL A 284 -0.04 14.47 17.50
N TYR A 285 0.83 13.90 16.69
CA TYR A 285 2.12 14.47 16.33
C TYR A 285 2.04 15.09 14.95
N LYS A 286 2.61 16.30 14.80
CA LYS A 286 2.76 16.97 13.50
C LYS A 286 4.21 16.91 13.05
N PHE A 287 4.44 16.48 11.82
CA PHE A 287 5.74 16.51 11.13
C PHE A 287 5.63 17.49 9.96
N PRO A 288 6.14 18.73 10.11
CA PRO A 288 6.10 19.73 9.05
C PRO A 288 7.30 19.62 8.11
N ASN A 289 7.20 20.29 6.95
CA ASN A 289 8.27 20.46 5.97
C ASN A 289 8.81 19.14 5.43
N LEU A 290 7.93 18.14 5.21
CA LEU A 290 8.33 16.83 4.68
C LEU A 290 8.97 16.94 3.30
N ASN A 291 8.51 17.87 2.46
CA ASN A 291 9.03 18.03 1.11
C ASN A 291 10.48 18.49 1.09
N ALA A 292 10.90 19.32 2.05
CA ALA A 292 12.27 19.76 2.19
C ALA A 292 13.16 18.78 3.00
N ARG A 293 12.55 17.90 3.81
CA ARG A 293 13.30 16.98 4.69
C ARG A 293 13.52 15.59 4.10
N CYS A 294 12.68 15.19 3.15
CA CYS A 294 12.68 13.86 2.55
C CYS A 294 13.03 13.87 1.04
N ASP A 295 13.46 15.00 0.53
CA ASP A 295 13.94 15.17 -0.87
C ASP A 295 15.43 14.82 -1.05
#